data_a6493229fb8000a3895f0a89730e7232
#
_entry.id   a6493229fb8000a3895f0a89730e7232
#
_cell.length_a   1.000
_cell.length_b   1.000
_cell.length_c   1.000
_cell.angle_alpha   90.00
_cell.angle_beta   90.00
_cell.angle_gamma   90.00
#
_symmetry.space_group_name_H-M   'P 1'
#
loop_
_entity.id
_entity.type
_entity.pdbx_description
1 polymer ?
#
loop_
_entity_poly.entity_id
_entity_poly.type
_entity_poly.pdbx_seq_one_letter_code
_entity_poly.pdbx_strand_id
1 'polypeptide(L)'
;MTFASFCILLFSLLMVGTSVLVSINLTRIIGGIEDKSEVIVIVKDGTSQADMQTLENKLKEVGNINTVSLYSKDEAWKNMLKGMTDEEKDFFQYADDNPLPDTYKVTVKDIEKMSETTTQIETFDNVDSTKSPTAFADILISIRRVFTIVAFAVIVALVVVCLIIISNTTRASVFARRKEINIMKYVGATNSFIRIPFFIEGMIVGLLAAAGALLLTKFAYEGIYNIFNDDFKLWSILGVQNLYSFKSLLLPVAASYLIAGAVIGAVGTSISTGKHLKV
;
A
#
# COMPACT_ATOMS: atom_id res chain seq x y z
N MET A 1 14.19 -33.92 6.41
CA MET A 1 14.54 -32.86 5.44
C MET A 1 13.35 -32.03 5.01
N THR A 2 12.24 -32.63 4.68
CA THR A 2 10.96 -31.94 4.33
C THR A 2 10.48 -30.93 5.39
N PHE A 3 10.67 -31.20 6.68
CA PHE A 3 10.27 -30.29 7.76
C PHE A 3 11.06 -28.96 7.73
N ALA A 4 12.36 -29.00 7.47
CA ALA A 4 13.16 -27.77 7.38
C ALA A 4 12.72 -26.89 6.19
N SER A 5 12.46 -27.50 5.02
CA SER A 5 11.94 -26.80 3.85
C SER A 5 10.55 -26.21 4.11
N PHE A 6 9.69 -26.95 4.82
CA PHE A 6 8.38 -26.46 5.24
C PHE A 6 8.48 -25.21 6.13
N CYS A 7 9.30 -25.27 7.19
CA CYS A 7 9.48 -24.13 8.09
C CYS A 7 10.00 -22.89 7.37
N ILE A 8 10.98 -23.05 6.48
CA ILE A 8 11.57 -21.92 5.77
C ILE A 8 10.59 -21.33 4.77
N LEU A 9 9.87 -22.16 4.01
CA LEU A 9 8.78 -21.70 3.14
C LEU A 9 7.70 -20.97 3.93
N LEU A 10 7.30 -21.50 5.08
CA LEU A 10 6.31 -20.90 5.95
C LEU A 10 6.76 -19.50 6.42
N PHE A 11 7.99 -19.39 6.97
CA PHE A 11 8.50 -18.10 7.43
C PHE A 11 8.72 -17.10 6.27
N SER A 12 9.19 -17.57 5.13
CA SER A 12 9.35 -16.70 3.94
C SER A 12 8.00 -16.16 3.45
N LEU A 13 6.99 -17.03 3.33
CA LEU A 13 5.64 -16.63 2.95
C LEU A 13 5.01 -15.69 3.99
N LEU A 14 5.20 -15.96 5.28
CA LEU A 14 4.73 -15.09 6.35
C LEU A 14 5.34 -13.69 6.24
N MET A 15 6.65 -13.59 6.03
CA MET A 15 7.33 -12.29 5.86
C MET A 15 6.86 -11.55 4.60
N VAL A 16 6.71 -12.25 3.48
CA VAL A 16 6.17 -11.68 2.24
C VAL A 16 4.75 -11.16 2.47
N GLY A 17 3.89 -11.97 3.05
CA GLY A 17 2.50 -11.60 3.26
C GLY A 17 2.31 -10.46 4.26
N THR A 18 3.08 -10.45 5.35
CA THR A 18 3.06 -9.32 6.29
C THR A 18 3.54 -8.03 5.63
N SER A 19 4.59 -8.07 4.80
CA SER A 19 5.05 -6.91 4.03
C SER A 19 3.98 -6.37 3.08
N VAL A 20 3.27 -7.26 2.37
CA VAL A 20 2.17 -6.87 1.47
C VAL A 20 1.00 -6.27 2.25
N LEU A 21 0.59 -6.88 3.36
CA LEU A 21 -0.49 -6.36 4.21
C LEU A 21 -0.15 -4.99 4.79
N VAL A 22 1.08 -4.79 5.27
CA VAL A 22 1.55 -3.49 5.75
C VAL A 22 1.51 -2.47 4.61
N SER A 23 1.96 -2.83 3.40
CA SER A 23 1.92 -1.93 2.23
C SER A 23 0.49 -1.51 1.88
N ILE A 24 -0.46 -2.44 1.85
CA ILE A 24 -1.88 -2.15 1.55
C ILE A 24 -2.48 -1.21 2.61
N ASN A 25 -2.21 -1.47 3.89
CA ASN A 25 -2.74 -0.63 4.97
C ASN A 25 -2.06 0.76 5.00
N LEU A 26 -0.75 0.82 4.73
CA LEU A 26 -0.03 2.09 4.63
C LEU A 26 -0.60 2.96 3.49
N THR A 27 -0.86 2.37 2.33
CA THR A 27 -1.50 3.07 1.21
C THR A 27 -2.88 3.59 1.59
N ARG A 28 -3.67 2.82 2.35
CA ARG A 28 -4.99 3.26 2.82
C ARG A 28 -4.89 4.41 3.83
N ILE A 29 -3.94 4.33 4.76
CA ILE A 29 -3.68 5.40 5.75
C ILE A 29 -3.31 6.70 5.02
N ILE A 30 -2.39 6.61 4.07
CA ILE A 30 -1.97 7.75 3.25
C ILE A 30 -3.15 8.30 2.46
N GLY A 31 -3.94 7.45 1.78
CA GLY A 31 -5.14 7.88 1.04
C GLY A 31 -6.19 8.57 1.92
N GLY A 32 -6.38 8.12 3.16
CA GLY A 32 -7.28 8.79 4.10
C GLY A 32 -6.80 10.18 4.54
N ILE A 33 -5.49 10.43 4.48
CA ILE A 33 -4.88 11.75 4.70
C ILE A 33 -4.97 12.59 3.41
N GLU A 34 -4.79 11.97 2.26
CA GLU A 34 -4.93 12.58 0.92
C GLU A 34 -6.31 13.21 0.73
N ASP A 35 -7.38 12.48 1.07
CA ASP A 35 -8.77 12.98 0.99
C ASP A 35 -9.03 14.23 1.84
N LYS A 36 -8.18 14.52 2.84
CA LYS A 36 -8.25 15.70 3.71
C LYS A 36 -7.24 16.79 3.36
N SER A 37 -6.33 16.52 2.42
CA SER A 37 -5.35 17.49 1.97
C SER A 37 -6.01 18.48 1.01
N GLU A 38 -6.48 19.60 1.57
CA GLU A 38 -7.11 20.68 0.82
C GLU A 38 -6.06 21.62 0.25
N VAL A 39 -6.17 21.93 -1.03
CA VAL A 39 -5.51 23.06 -1.68
C VAL A 39 -6.41 24.27 -1.53
N ILE A 40 -5.93 25.32 -0.92
CA ILE A 40 -6.64 26.58 -0.79
C ILE A 40 -6.24 27.46 -1.97
N VAL A 41 -7.20 27.77 -2.83
CA VAL A 41 -7.04 28.68 -3.98
C VAL A 41 -7.56 30.04 -3.57
N ILE A 42 -6.69 31.02 -3.45
CA ILE A 42 -7.02 32.39 -3.07
C ILE A 42 -7.43 33.15 -4.33
N VAL A 43 -8.61 33.75 -4.28
CA VAL A 43 -9.17 34.52 -5.39
C VAL A 43 -8.70 35.98 -5.30
N LYS A 44 -8.40 36.63 -6.44
CA LYS A 44 -8.02 38.02 -6.48
C LYS A 44 -9.15 38.91 -5.97
N ASP A 45 -8.79 39.92 -5.19
CA ASP A 45 -9.74 40.94 -4.71
C ASP A 45 -10.48 41.63 -5.88
N GLY A 46 -11.78 41.87 -5.66
CA GLY A 46 -12.62 42.53 -6.66
C GLY A 46 -13.10 41.61 -7.81
N THR A 47 -12.87 40.29 -7.74
CA THR A 47 -13.39 39.33 -8.73
C THR A 47 -14.92 39.31 -8.68
N SER A 48 -15.57 39.48 -9.86
CA SER A 48 -17.02 39.47 -9.96
C SER A 48 -17.60 38.05 -9.68
N GLN A 49 -18.87 37.98 -9.25
CA GLN A 49 -19.56 36.69 -9.04
C GLN A 49 -19.60 35.84 -10.31
N ALA A 50 -19.70 36.45 -11.49
CA ALA A 50 -19.69 35.74 -12.77
C ALA A 50 -18.31 35.12 -13.06
N ASP A 51 -17.23 35.83 -12.71
CA ASP A 51 -15.86 35.35 -12.89
C ASP A 51 -15.52 34.28 -11.86
N MET A 52 -16.04 34.38 -10.63
CA MET A 52 -15.92 33.31 -9.62
C MET A 52 -16.57 32.02 -10.10
N GLN A 53 -17.76 32.09 -10.69
CA GLN A 53 -18.44 30.91 -11.22
C GLN A 53 -17.71 30.30 -12.42
N THR A 54 -17.08 31.14 -13.23
CA THR A 54 -16.23 30.71 -14.34
C THR A 54 -14.97 30.03 -13.83
N LEU A 55 -14.35 30.56 -12.79
CA LEU A 55 -13.19 29.95 -12.13
C LEU A 55 -13.55 28.60 -11.51
N GLU A 56 -14.71 28.50 -10.82
CA GLU A 56 -15.19 27.25 -10.25
C GLU A 56 -15.36 26.16 -11.32
N ASN A 57 -15.92 26.51 -12.48
CA ASN A 57 -16.08 25.58 -13.60
C ASN A 57 -14.73 25.15 -14.16
N LYS A 58 -13.79 26.09 -14.35
CA LYS A 58 -12.42 25.75 -14.77
C LYS A 58 -11.71 24.84 -13.79
N LEU A 59 -11.87 25.06 -12.48
CA LEU A 59 -11.33 24.19 -11.44
C LEU A 59 -11.92 22.78 -11.53
N LYS A 60 -13.22 22.63 -11.73
CA LYS A 60 -13.88 21.32 -11.88
C LYS A 60 -13.44 20.54 -13.13
N GLU A 61 -12.99 21.24 -14.17
CA GLU A 61 -12.49 20.63 -15.41
C GLU A 61 -11.06 20.07 -15.29
N VAL A 62 -10.30 20.48 -14.27
CA VAL A 62 -8.96 19.93 -14.02
C VAL A 62 -9.06 18.46 -13.60
N GLY A 63 -8.49 17.57 -14.40
CA GLY A 63 -8.67 16.12 -14.27
C GLY A 63 -8.30 15.52 -12.90
N ASN A 64 -7.35 16.12 -12.20
CA ASN A 64 -6.88 15.69 -10.90
C ASN A 64 -7.68 16.26 -9.72
N ILE A 65 -8.67 17.12 -9.94
CA ILE A 65 -9.52 17.68 -8.90
C ILE A 65 -10.67 16.71 -8.59
N ASN A 66 -10.91 16.47 -7.31
CA ASN A 66 -11.98 15.64 -6.79
C ASN A 66 -13.20 16.50 -6.40
N THR A 67 -12.99 17.47 -5.50
CA THR A 67 -14.04 18.38 -5.05
C THR A 67 -13.59 19.83 -5.10
N VAL A 68 -14.53 20.74 -5.39
CA VAL A 68 -14.35 22.19 -5.33
C VAL A 68 -15.45 22.74 -4.46
N SER A 69 -15.11 23.47 -3.40
CA SER A 69 -16.05 24.15 -2.53
C SER A 69 -15.64 25.60 -2.31
N LEU A 70 -16.58 26.51 -2.51
CA LEU A 70 -16.38 27.92 -2.18
C LEU A 70 -16.35 28.08 -0.65
N TYR A 71 -15.35 28.77 -0.15
CA TYR A 71 -15.23 29.22 1.23
C TYR A 71 -15.14 30.73 1.21
N SER A 72 -16.31 31.37 1.39
CA SER A 72 -16.44 32.82 1.26
C SER A 72 -15.68 33.56 2.38
N LYS A 73 -15.25 34.79 2.07
CA LYS A 73 -14.61 35.66 3.04
C LYS A 73 -15.42 35.85 4.31
N ASP A 74 -16.75 35.90 4.21
CA ASP A 74 -17.64 36.07 5.36
C ASP A 74 -17.72 34.82 6.23
N GLU A 75 -17.71 33.65 5.61
CA GLU A 75 -17.66 32.36 6.34
C GLU A 75 -16.29 32.17 7.01
N ALA A 76 -15.22 32.51 6.31
CA ALA A 76 -13.86 32.48 6.83
C ALA A 76 -13.72 33.40 8.06
N TRP A 77 -14.22 34.62 7.95
CA TRP A 77 -14.24 35.61 9.05
C TRP A 77 -15.01 35.10 10.26
N LYS A 78 -16.24 34.62 10.03
CA LYS A 78 -17.10 34.07 11.10
C LYS A 78 -16.46 32.90 11.82
N ASN A 79 -15.79 32.00 11.08
CA ASN A 79 -15.12 30.85 11.66
C ASN A 79 -13.83 31.23 12.40
N MET A 80 -13.09 32.23 11.90
CA MET A 80 -11.93 32.79 12.57
C MET A 80 -12.33 33.40 13.94
N LEU A 81 -13.37 34.21 13.97
CA LEU A 81 -13.86 34.82 15.20
C LEU A 81 -14.39 33.80 16.23
N LYS A 82 -14.95 32.67 15.78
CA LYS A 82 -15.41 31.61 16.71
C LYS A 82 -14.26 30.92 17.44
N GLY A 83 -13.07 30.87 16.83
CA GLY A 83 -11.88 30.25 17.42
C GLY A 83 -11.09 31.17 18.36
N MET A 84 -11.45 32.44 18.42
CA MET A 84 -10.75 33.46 19.21
C MET A 84 -11.33 33.60 20.60
N THR A 85 -10.48 34.01 21.57
CA THR A 85 -10.90 34.46 22.91
C THR A 85 -11.62 35.80 22.82
N ASP A 86 -12.37 36.16 23.85
CA ASP A 86 -13.13 37.42 23.84
C ASP A 86 -12.20 38.65 23.77
N GLU A 87 -11.01 38.59 24.37
CA GLU A 87 -9.99 39.65 24.31
C GLU A 87 -9.43 39.81 22.87
N GLU A 88 -9.25 38.72 22.13
CA GLU A 88 -8.81 38.75 20.72
C GLU A 88 -9.90 39.30 19.80
N LYS A 89 -11.19 38.99 20.07
CA LYS A 89 -12.33 39.51 19.31
C LYS A 89 -12.46 41.02 19.42
N ASP A 90 -12.22 41.57 20.61
CA ASP A 90 -12.27 43.04 20.85
C ASP A 90 -11.26 43.78 19.96
N PHE A 91 -10.11 43.19 19.66
CA PHE A 91 -9.12 43.79 18.77
C PHE A 91 -9.61 43.92 17.32
N PHE A 92 -10.45 42.97 16.87
CA PHE A 92 -11.02 42.97 15.51
C PHE A 92 -12.38 43.66 15.40
N GLN A 93 -13.01 44.09 16.50
CA GLN A 93 -14.26 44.84 16.47
C GLN A 93 -14.12 46.25 15.82
N TYR A 94 -12.88 46.74 15.73
CA TYR A 94 -12.56 48.03 15.11
C TYR A 94 -12.11 47.90 13.63
N ALA A 95 -12.10 46.71 13.07
CA ALA A 95 -11.83 46.51 11.65
C ALA A 95 -13.11 46.74 10.84
N ASP A 96 -13.21 47.92 10.22
CA ASP A 96 -14.38 48.33 9.41
C ASP A 96 -14.62 47.44 8.18
N ASP A 97 -13.68 46.58 7.79
CA ASP A 97 -13.81 45.71 6.62
C ASP A 97 -13.18 44.33 6.87
N ASN A 98 -13.75 43.30 6.26
CA ASN A 98 -13.23 41.95 6.32
C ASN A 98 -11.99 41.81 5.41
N PRO A 99 -10.78 41.62 5.97
CA PRO A 99 -9.55 41.59 5.20
C PRO A 99 -9.30 40.21 4.52
N LEU A 100 -10.17 39.24 4.73
CA LEU A 100 -9.97 37.89 4.17
C LEU A 100 -10.43 37.86 2.70
N PRO A 101 -9.69 37.20 1.83
CA PRO A 101 -10.11 36.95 0.44
C PRO A 101 -11.13 35.81 0.36
N ASP A 102 -11.91 35.80 -0.71
CA ASP A 102 -12.66 34.62 -1.10
C ASP A 102 -11.70 33.51 -1.51
N THR A 103 -12.02 32.28 -1.14
CA THR A 103 -11.15 31.14 -1.42
C THR A 103 -11.97 29.95 -1.92
N TYR A 104 -11.35 29.12 -2.77
CA TYR A 104 -11.85 27.79 -3.08
C TYR A 104 -11.00 26.75 -2.35
N LYS A 105 -11.68 25.85 -1.64
CA LYS A 105 -11.09 24.64 -1.10
C LYS A 105 -11.23 23.53 -2.11
N VAL A 106 -10.10 23.01 -2.54
CA VAL A 106 -10.01 22.00 -3.60
C VAL A 106 -9.32 20.78 -3.06
N THR A 107 -9.94 19.60 -3.21
CA THR A 107 -9.27 18.33 -2.92
C THR A 107 -8.80 17.68 -4.22
N VAL A 108 -7.64 17.04 -4.17
CA VAL A 108 -7.06 16.34 -5.32
C VAL A 108 -7.34 14.84 -5.26
N LYS A 109 -7.42 14.17 -6.42
CA LYS A 109 -7.58 12.71 -6.52
C LYS A 109 -6.28 11.97 -6.28
N ASP A 110 -5.17 12.56 -6.72
CA ASP A 110 -3.83 11.98 -6.68
C ASP A 110 -2.86 13.03 -6.13
N ILE A 111 -2.34 12.76 -4.93
CA ILE A 111 -1.42 13.67 -4.24
C ILE A 111 -0.06 13.76 -4.94
N GLU A 112 0.34 12.72 -5.71
CA GLU A 112 1.60 12.74 -6.47
C GLU A 112 1.59 13.84 -7.53
N LYS A 113 0.40 14.22 -8.02
CA LYS A 113 0.18 15.29 -9.00
C LYS A 113 -0.22 16.62 -8.37
N MET A 114 -0.18 16.74 -7.03
CA MET A 114 -0.62 17.96 -6.34
C MET A 114 0.19 19.18 -6.79
N SER A 115 1.51 19.07 -6.84
CA SER A 115 2.40 20.17 -7.27
C SER A 115 2.15 20.62 -8.73
N GLU A 116 1.92 19.67 -9.63
CA GLU A 116 1.56 19.96 -11.02
C GLU A 116 0.18 20.64 -11.11
N THR A 117 -0.78 20.12 -10.35
CA THR A 117 -2.14 20.64 -10.27
C THR A 117 -2.16 22.07 -9.71
N THR A 118 -1.42 22.36 -8.64
CA THR A 118 -1.33 23.71 -8.06
C THR A 118 -0.69 24.69 -9.05
N THR A 119 0.39 24.29 -9.71
CA THR A 119 1.01 25.10 -10.75
C THR A 119 0.03 25.40 -11.90
N GLN A 120 -0.78 24.43 -12.32
CA GLN A 120 -1.81 24.63 -13.33
C GLN A 120 -2.90 25.62 -12.86
N ILE A 121 -3.37 25.50 -11.61
CA ILE A 121 -4.37 26.39 -11.02
C ILE A 121 -3.86 27.83 -10.96
N GLU A 122 -2.58 28.04 -10.63
CA GLU A 122 -1.96 29.36 -10.56
C GLU A 122 -1.90 30.09 -11.91
N THR A 123 -2.04 29.36 -13.03
CA THR A 123 -2.14 29.98 -14.35
C THR A 123 -3.53 30.52 -14.69
N PHE A 124 -4.55 30.24 -13.87
CA PHE A 124 -5.91 30.70 -14.15
C PHE A 124 -6.09 32.17 -13.81
N ASP A 125 -6.86 32.86 -14.68
CA ASP A 125 -7.28 34.22 -14.39
C ASP A 125 -8.06 34.26 -13.07
N ASN A 126 -7.92 35.38 -12.34
CA ASN A 126 -8.56 35.58 -11.03
C ASN A 126 -8.05 34.74 -9.88
N VAL A 127 -7.02 33.91 -10.05
CA VAL A 127 -6.27 33.28 -8.96
C VAL A 127 -5.15 34.21 -8.54
N ASP A 128 -5.08 34.54 -7.25
CA ASP A 128 -3.99 35.32 -6.66
C ASP A 128 -2.81 34.41 -6.30
N SER A 129 -3.09 33.37 -5.54
CA SER A 129 -2.10 32.38 -5.11
C SER A 129 -2.77 31.08 -4.67
N THR A 130 -1.98 30.03 -4.55
CA THR A 130 -2.43 28.76 -3.96
C THR A 130 -1.65 28.45 -2.67
N LYS A 131 -2.34 27.91 -1.68
CA LYS A 131 -1.71 27.34 -0.47
C LYS A 131 -2.03 25.85 -0.42
N SER A 132 -1.01 25.05 -0.52
CA SER A 132 -1.15 23.59 -0.47
C SER A 132 -0.10 22.97 0.45
N PRO A 133 -0.41 21.88 1.16
CA PRO A 133 0.55 21.18 2.01
C PRO A 133 1.51 20.30 1.19
N THR A 134 2.10 20.86 0.13
CA THR A 134 2.98 20.11 -0.80
C THR A 134 4.14 19.44 -0.09
N ALA A 135 4.78 20.13 0.87
CA ALA A 135 5.87 19.55 1.65
C ALA A 135 5.45 18.29 2.44
N PHE A 136 4.24 18.30 2.98
CA PHE A 136 3.68 17.14 3.68
C PHE A 136 3.34 16.01 2.70
N ALA A 137 2.77 16.35 1.55
CA ALA A 137 2.50 15.42 0.46
C ALA A 137 3.78 14.71 0.00
N ASP A 138 4.85 15.46 -0.24
CA ASP A 138 6.15 14.94 -0.68
C ASP A 138 6.76 13.98 0.35
N ILE A 139 6.59 14.26 1.65
CA ILE A 139 7.03 13.36 2.72
C ILE A 139 6.25 12.03 2.66
N LEU A 140 4.92 12.08 2.53
CA LEU A 140 4.08 10.88 2.45
C LEU A 140 4.43 10.02 1.23
N ILE A 141 4.60 10.65 0.06
CA ILE A 141 5.01 9.98 -1.18
C ILE A 141 6.37 9.31 -1.00
N SER A 142 7.32 10.04 -0.39
CA SER A 142 8.67 9.52 -0.16
C SER A 142 8.66 8.33 0.78
N ILE A 143 7.89 8.37 1.87
CA ILE A 143 7.72 7.25 2.81
C ILE A 143 7.14 6.04 2.08
N ARG A 144 6.07 6.22 1.30
CA ARG A 144 5.44 5.14 0.51
C ARG A 144 6.43 4.52 -0.46
N ARG A 145 7.18 5.34 -1.19
CA ARG A 145 8.19 4.89 -2.17
C ARG A 145 9.30 4.08 -1.51
N VAL A 146 9.90 4.61 -0.45
CA VAL A 146 10.98 3.93 0.28
C VAL A 146 10.48 2.60 0.84
N PHE A 147 9.31 2.59 1.46
CA PHE A 147 8.72 1.36 2.00
C PHE A 147 8.47 0.31 0.91
N THR A 148 7.92 0.72 -0.24
CA THR A 148 7.65 -0.19 -1.36
C THR A 148 8.95 -0.80 -1.93
N ILE A 149 9.99 0.02 -2.10
CA ILE A 149 11.31 -0.45 -2.59
C ILE A 149 11.91 -1.45 -1.59
N VAL A 150 11.91 -1.12 -0.30
CA VAL A 150 12.46 -2.00 0.74
C VAL A 150 11.67 -3.30 0.82
N ALA A 151 10.33 -3.24 0.83
CA ALA A 151 9.48 -4.42 0.84
C ALA A 151 9.75 -5.33 -0.38
N PHE A 152 9.85 -4.75 -1.57
CA PHE A 152 10.17 -5.50 -2.79
C PHE A 152 11.55 -6.15 -2.72
N ALA A 153 12.57 -5.44 -2.25
CA ALA A 153 13.92 -5.98 -2.09
C ALA A 153 13.94 -7.16 -1.10
N VAL A 154 13.24 -7.05 0.01
CA VAL A 154 13.09 -8.13 1.00
C VAL A 154 12.39 -9.34 0.40
N ILE A 155 11.29 -9.14 -0.34
CA ILE A 155 10.56 -10.22 -1.03
C ILE A 155 11.49 -10.97 -1.98
N VAL A 156 12.23 -10.25 -2.84
CA VAL A 156 13.17 -10.87 -3.80
C VAL A 156 14.26 -11.65 -3.06
N ALA A 157 14.85 -11.08 -2.02
CA ALA A 157 15.87 -11.76 -1.22
C ALA A 157 15.34 -13.05 -0.59
N LEU A 158 14.15 -13.02 0.01
CA LEU A 158 13.51 -14.18 0.62
C LEU A 158 13.19 -15.28 -0.40
N VAL A 159 12.70 -14.91 -1.60
CA VAL A 159 12.43 -15.88 -2.67
C VAL A 159 13.73 -16.56 -3.10
N VAL A 160 14.83 -15.81 -3.27
CA VAL A 160 16.13 -16.37 -3.62
C VAL A 160 16.63 -17.34 -2.55
N VAL A 161 16.59 -16.95 -1.28
CA VAL A 161 16.97 -17.82 -0.16
C VAL A 161 16.12 -19.10 -0.14
N CYS A 162 14.81 -18.96 -0.33
CA CYS A 162 13.87 -20.06 -0.40
C CYS A 162 14.23 -21.06 -1.51
N LEU A 163 14.52 -20.56 -2.71
CA LEU A 163 14.93 -21.41 -3.85
C LEU A 163 16.27 -22.14 -3.59
N ILE A 164 17.23 -21.47 -2.96
CA ILE A 164 18.52 -22.10 -2.60
C ILE A 164 18.28 -23.26 -1.62
N ILE A 165 17.46 -23.05 -0.61
CA ILE A 165 17.20 -24.06 0.43
C ILE A 165 16.39 -25.22 -0.13
N ILE A 166 15.34 -24.94 -0.93
CA ILE A 166 14.60 -25.98 -1.64
C ILE A 166 15.55 -26.79 -2.55
N SER A 167 16.45 -26.11 -3.25
CA SER A 167 17.44 -26.76 -4.09
C SER A 167 18.34 -27.73 -3.30
N ASN A 168 18.87 -27.28 -2.17
CA ASN A 168 19.72 -28.13 -1.31
C ASN A 168 18.96 -29.31 -0.72
N THR A 169 17.72 -29.11 -0.29
CA THR A 169 16.88 -30.17 0.28
C THR A 169 16.49 -31.18 -0.77
N THR A 170 16.11 -30.73 -1.97
CA THR A 170 15.76 -31.59 -3.10
C THR A 170 16.97 -32.43 -3.54
N ARG A 171 18.16 -31.81 -3.59
CA ARG A 171 19.40 -32.55 -3.90
C ARG A 171 19.65 -33.69 -2.92
N ALA A 172 19.47 -33.43 -1.63
CA ALA A 172 19.62 -34.45 -0.60
C ALA A 172 18.55 -35.57 -0.71
N SER A 173 17.30 -35.21 -1.06
CA SER A 173 16.23 -36.18 -1.30
C SER A 173 16.52 -37.07 -2.53
N VAL A 174 16.97 -36.49 -3.63
CA VAL A 174 17.38 -37.21 -4.84
C VAL A 174 18.53 -38.16 -4.52
N PHE A 175 19.52 -37.72 -3.76
CA PHE A 175 20.66 -38.56 -3.35
C PHE A 175 20.22 -39.73 -2.48
N ALA A 176 19.32 -39.53 -1.54
CA ALA A 176 18.77 -40.60 -0.68
C ALA A 176 18.02 -41.68 -1.47
N ARG A 177 17.33 -41.29 -2.56
CA ARG A 177 16.56 -42.20 -3.44
C ARG A 177 17.31 -42.63 -4.69
N ARG A 178 18.63 -42.42 -4.75
CA ARG A 178 19.45 -42.67 -5.98
C ARG A 178 19.34 -44.12 -6.53
N LYS A 179 19.20 -45.11 -5.64
CA LYS A 179 19.06 -46.51 -6.08
C LYS A 179 17.75 -46.73 -6.84
N GLU A 180 16.64 -46.21 -6.34
CA GLU A 180 15.32 -46.26 -7.00
C GLU A 180 15.34 -45.53 -8.34
N ILE A 181 15.95 -44.35 -8.40
CA ILE A 181 16.08 -43.55 -9.61
C ILE A 181 16.92 -44.29 -10.65
N ASN A 182 17.99 -44.97 -10.27
CA ASN A 182 18.81 -45.77 -11.19
C ASN A 182 18.02 -46.97 -11.76
N ILE A 183 17.27 -47.67 -10.92
CA ILE A 183 16.40 -48.76 -11.41
C ILE A 183 15.39 -48.25 -12.43
N MET A 184 14.72 -47.11 -12.15
CA MET A 184 13.79 -46.48 -13.09
C MET A 184 14.48 -46.13 -14.45
N LYS A 185 15.71 -45.61 -14.40
CA LYS A 185 16.50 -45.31 -15.60
C LYS A 185 16.85 -46.57 -16.41
N TYR A 186 17.23 -47.66 -15.71
CA TYR A 186 17.52 -48.94 -16.39
C TYR A 186 16.32 -49.53 -17.09
N VAL A 187 15.11 -49.35 -16.58
CA VAL A 187 13.84 -49.77 -17.20
C VAL A 187 13.37 -48.80 -18.31
N GLY A 188 14.12 -47.70 -18.55
CA GLY A 188 13.83 -46.75 -19.62
C GLY A 188 12.93 -45.58 -19.24
N ALA A 189 12.75 -45.27 -17.95
CA ALA A 189 11.96 -44.13 -17.51
C ALA A 189 12.59 -42.82 -17.99
N THR A 190 11.74 -41.90 -18.49
CA THR A 190 12.16 -40.55 -18.91
C THR A 190 12.49 -39.69 -17.73
N ASN A 191 13.37 -38.69 -17.93
CA ASN A 191 13.70 -37.73 -16.88
C ASN A 191 12.48 -36.97 -16.34
N SER A 192 11.48 -36.71 -17.19
CA SER A 192 10.24 -36.06 -16.79
C SER A 192 9.42 -36.94 -15.84
N PHE A 193 9.33 -38.22 -16.09
CA PHE A 193 8.66 -39.20 -15.23
C PHE A 193 9.30 -39.24 -13.82
N ILE A 194 10.63 -39.20 -13.75
CA ILE A 194 11.38 -39.20 -12.50
C ILE A 194 11.17 -37.88 -11.71
N ARG A 195 10.91 -36.76 -12.40
CA ARG A 195 10.72 -35.45 -11.75
C ARG A 195 9.32 -35.24 -11.17
N ILE A 196 8.29 -35.86 -11.72
CA ILE A 196 6.89 -35.67 -11.32
C ILE A 196 6.68 -35.89 -9.81
N PRO A 197 7.17 -36.96 -9.17
CA PRO A 197 7.01 -37.15 -7.75
C PRO A 197 7.59 -36.01 -6.88
N PHE A 198 8.77 -35.51 -7.25
CA PHE A 198 9.40 -34.39 -6.53
C PHE A 198 8.65 -33.07 -6.73
N PHE A 199 8.11 -32.84 -7.94
CA PHE A 199 7.27 -31.69 -8.23
C PHE A 199 6.01 -31.68 -7.35
N ILE A 200 5.32 -32.83 -7.26
CA ILE A 200 4.11 -32.98 -6.44
C ILE A 200 4.46 -32.84 -4.94
N GLU A 201 5.54 -33.46 -4.49
CA GLU A 201 6.01 -33.34 -3.10
C GLU A 201 6.30 -31.88 -2.75
N GLY A 202 7.02 -31.15 -3.62
CA GLY A 202 7.30 -29.73 -3.43
C GLY A 202 6.04 -28.85 -3.43
N MET A 203 5.09 -29.15 -4.32
CA MET A 203 3.81 -28.45 -4.36
C MET A 203 2.99 -28.65 -3.07
N ILE A 204 2.91 -29.89 -2.57
CA ILE A 204 2.19 -30.20 -1.33
C ILE A 204 2.85 -29.49 -0.14
N VAL A 205 4.17 -29.55 -0.01
CA VAL A 205 4.91 -28.86 1.04
C VAL A 205 4.68 -27.35 0.94
N GLY A 206 4.69 -26.79 -0.27
CA GLY A 206 4.41 -25.38 -0.51
C GLY A 206 3.00 -24.97 -0.10
N LEU A 207 1.98 -25.78 -0.44
CA LEU A 207 0.60 -25.53 -0.04
C LEU A 207 0.39 -25.61 1.48
N LEU A 208 1.00 -26.60 2.15
CA LEU A 208 0.94 -26.72 3.60
C LEU A 208 1.62 -25.54 4.29
N ALA A 209 2.79 -25.12 3.79
CA ALA A 209 3.49 -23.95 4.29
C ALA A 209 2.67 -22.66 4.09
N ALA A 210 2.00 -22.50 2.95
CA ALA A 210 1.11 -21.40 2.66
C ALA A 210 -0.10 -21.37 3.60
N ALA A 211 -0.73 -22.50 3.86
CA ALA A 211 -1.84 -22.60 4.81
C ALA A 211 -1.39 -22.24 6.24
N GLY A 212 -0.23 -22.73 6.68
CA GLY A 212 0.35 -22.40 7.98
C GLY A 212 0.70 -20.90 8.08
N ALA A 213 1.34 -20.33 7.06
CA ALA A 213 1.67 -18.92 7.00
C ALA A 213 0.41 -18.03 7.01
N LEU A 214 -0.63 -18.41 6.28
CA LEU A 214 -1.92 -17.70 6.27
C LEU A 214 -2.56 -17.68 7.67
N LEU A 215 -2.56 -18.79 8.38
CA LEU A 215 -3.10 -18.87 9.75
C LEU A 215 -2.32 -17.97 10.71
N LEU A 216 -0.98 -18.04 10.68
CA LEU A 216 -0.14 -17.18 11.51
C LEU A 216 -0.32 -15.71 11.18
N THR A 217 -0.39 -15.36 9.89
CA THR A 217 -0.64 -13.97 9.43
C THR A 217 -2.01 -13.49 9.92
N LYS A 218 -3.05 -14.33 9.85
CA LYS A 218 -4.37 -13.98 10.36
C LYS A 218 -4.32 -13.63 11.85
N PHE A 219 -3.75 -14.50 12.69
CA PHE A 219 -3.68 -14.25 14.11
C PHE A 219 -2.85 -13.01 14.46
N ALA A 220 -1.70 -12.83 13.81
CA ALA A 220 -0.85 -11.66 14.01
C ALA A 220 -1.56 -10.37 13.59
N TYR A 221 -2.23 -10.38 12.43
CA TYR A 221 -2.93 -9.22 11.91
C TYR A 221 -4.14 -8.85 12.77
N GLU A 222 -4.98 -9.82 13.17
CA GLU A 222 -6.13 -9.58 14.04
C GLU A 222 -5.70 -9.04 15.41
N GLY A 223 -4.58 -9.52 15.95
CA GLY A 223 -4.01 -9.00 17.19
C GLY A 223 -3.60 -7.53 17.05
N ILE A 224 -2.87 -7.19 16.00
CA ILE A 224 -2.47 -5.81 15.71
C ILE A 224 -3.70 -4.94 15.43
N TYR A 225 -4.64 -5.42 14.62
CA TYR A 225 -5.86 -4.71 14.27
C TYR A 225 -6.68 -4.31 15.50
N ASN A 226 -6.84 -5.21 16.46
CA ASN A 226 -7.58 -4.94 17.69
C ASN A 226 -6.87 -3.87 18.54
N ILE A 227 -5.53 -3.96 18.71
CA ILE A 227 -4.76 -2.94 19.44
C ILE A 227 -4.94 -1.55 18.79
N PHE A 228 -4.89 -1.47 17.46
CA PHE A 228 -5.03 -0.19 16.76
C PHE A 228 -6.45 0.38 16.79
N ASN A 229 -7.49 -0.46 16.74
CA ASN A 229 -8.87 0.01 16.77
C ASN A 229 -9.37 0.36 18.18
N ASP A 230 -8.96 -0.41 19.19
CA ASP A 230 -9.50 -0.27 20.55
C ASP A 230 -8.73 0.76 21.38
N ASP A 231 -7.40 0.82 21.26
CA ASP A 231 -6.54 1.61 22.15
C ASP A 231 -6.00 2.91 21.54
N PHE A 232 -6.02 3.07 20.22
CA PHE A 232 -5.32 4.18 19.55
C PHE A 232 -6.27 5.27 19.05
N LYS A 233 -6.75 6.13 19.95
CA LYS A 233 -7.57 7.34 19.64
C LYS A 233 -6.89 8.32 18.68
N LEU A 234 -5.57 8.21 18.46
CA LEU A 234 -4.82 9.05 17.51
C LEU A 234 -5.34 8.94 16.08
N TRP A 235 -5.82 7.77 15.65
CA TRP A 235 -6.36 7.58 14.31
C TRP A 235 -7.64 8.38 14.07
N SER A 236 -8.48 8.54 15.09
CA SER A 236 -9.69 9.36 15.01
C SER A 236 -9.35 10.86 14.92
N ILE A 237 -8.28 11.29 15.60
CA ILE A 237 -7.80 12.68 15.59
C ILE A 237 -7.19 13.01 14.21
N LEU A 238 -6.37 12.12 13.68
CA LEU A 238 -5.78 12.27 12.34
C LEU A 238 -6.80 12.08 11.22
N GLY A 239 -8.02 11.62 11.57
CA GLY A 239 -9.10 11.39 10.62
C GLY A 239 -8.78 10.30 9.60
N VAL A 240 -7.85 9.43 9.91
CA VAL A 240 -7.47 8.29 9.07
C VAL A 240 -8.54 7.23 9.15
N GLN A 241 -8.97 6.72 8.00
CA GLN A 241 -9.94 5.61 7.96
C GLN A 241 -9.34 4.38 8.62
N ASN A 242 -10.20 3.59 9.29
CA ASN A 242 -9.81 2.37 9.96
C ASN A 242 -9.06 1.42 9.02
N LEU A 243 -8.11 0.66 9.55
CA LEU A 243 -7.40 -0.38 8.82
C LEU A 243 -8.39 -1.36 8.14
N TYR A 244 -7.97 -2.02 7.09
CA TYR A 244 -8.80 -3.06 6.48
C TYR A 244 -9.04 -4.19 7.47
N SER A 245 -10.31 -4.60 7.65
CA SER A 245 -10.60 -5.83 8.38
C SER A 245 -9.99 -7.02 7.65
N PHE A 246 -9.40 -7.98 8.37
CA PHE A 246 -8.85 -9.19 7.77
C PHE A 246 -9.89 -9.95 6.94
N LYS A 247 -11.16 -9.89 7.32
CA LYS A 247 -12.27 -10.51 6.56
C LYS A 247 -12.32 -10.05 5.10
N SER A 248 -12.14 -8.76 4.85
CA SER A 248 -12.17 -8.21 3.49
C SER A 248 -10.94 -8.59 2.65
N LEU A 249 -9.81 -8.86 3.32
CA LEU A 249 -8.56 -9.25 2.69
C LEU A 249 -8.35 -10.77 2.62
N LEU A 250 -9.19 -11.56 3.31
CA LEU A 250 -9.01 -13.01 3.45
C LEU A 250 -8.89 -13.71 2.10
N LEU A 251 -9.84 -13.46 1.18
CA LEU A 251 -9.87 -14.17 -0.10
C LEU A 251 -8.66 -13.84 -0.99
N PRO A 252 -8.32 -12.57 -1.27
CA PRO A 252 -7.16 -12.25 -2.08
C PRO A 252 -5.84 -12.66 -1.41
N VAL A 253 -5.73 -12.55 -0.11
CA VAL A 253 -4.53 -12.96 0.64
C VAL A 253 -4.40 -14.49 0.61
N ALA A 254 -5.46 -15.25 0.90
CA ALA A 254 -5.43 -16.71 0.83
C ALA A 254 -5.07 -17.22 -0.56
N ALA A 255 -5.68 -16.65 -1.62
CA ALA A 255 -5.36 -17.02 -2.99
C ALA A 255 -3.88 -16.74 -3.33
N SER A 256 -3.35 -15.57 -2.96
CA SER A 256 -1.95 -15.21 -3.21
C SER A 256 -0.98 -16.13 -2.47
N TYR A 257 -1.24 -16.48 -1.22
CA TYR A 257 -0.43 -17.41 -0.44
C TYR A 257 -0.41 -18.82 -1.05
N LEU A 258 -1.59 -19.35 -1.39
CA LEU A 258 -1.69 -20.71 -1.97
C LEU A 258 -1.02 -20.79 -3.33
N ILE A 259 -1.22 -19.79 -4.19
CA ILE A 259 -0.57 -19.73 -5.51
C ILE A 259 0.95 -19.59 -5.35
N ALA A 260 1.41 -18.65 -4.52
CA ALA A 260 2.85 -18.45 -4.31
C ALA A 260 3.51 -19.69 -3.70
N GLY A 261 2.90 -20.30 -2.68
CA GLY A 261 3.41 -21.52 -2.05
C GLY A 261 3.49 -22.69 -3.02
N ALA A 262 2.43 -22.93 -3.79
CA ALA A 262 2.42 -23.98 -4.80
C ALA A 262 3.48 -23.76 -5.88
N VAL A 263 3.58 -22.52 -6.41
CA VAL A 263 4.54 -22.18 -7.46
C VAL A 263 5.98 -22.28 -6.97
N ILE A 264 6.30 -21.65 -5.82
CA ILE A 264 7.66 -21.68 -5.28
C ILE A 264 8.08 -23.11 -4.93
N GLY A 265 7.20 -23.89 -4.30
CA GLY A 265 7.45 -25.28 -3.95
C GLY A 265 7.66 -26.16 -5.18
N ALA A 266 6.77 -26.08 -6.16
CA ALA A 266 6.81 -26.88 -7.37
C ALA A 266 7.99 -26.50 -8.30
N VAL A 267 8.18 -25.20 -8.55
CA VAL A 267 9.25 -24.69 -9.42
C VAL A 267 10.61 -24.93 -8.78
N GLY A 268 10.75 -24.62 -7.48
CA GLY A 268 12.01 -24.83 -6.75
C GLY A 268 12.49 -26.28 -6.78
N THR A 269 11.59 -27.22 -6.50
CA THR A 269 11.92 -28.66 -6.57
C THR A 269 12.18 -29.11 -8.00
N SER A 270 11.43 -28.64 -8.99
CA SER A 270 11.59 -29.01 -10.40
C SER A 270 12.93 -28.57 -10.99
N ILE A 271 13.33 -27.30 -10.74
CA ILE A 271 14.62 -26.76 -11.17
C ILE A 271 15.77 -27.53 -10.54
N SER A 272 15.66 -27.80 -9.24
CA SER A 272 16.70 -28.51 -8.49
C SER A 272 16.86 -29.96 -8.98
N THR A 273 15.76 -30.69 -9.13
CA THR A 273 15.79 -32.08 -9.63
C THR A 273 16.36 -32.13 -11.04
N GLY A 274 15.99 -31.16 -11.91
CA GLY A 274 16.48 -31.11 -13.29
C GLY A 274 18.00 -30.93 -13.42
N LYS A 275 18.60 -30.18 -12.49
CA LYS A 275 20.04 -29.93 -12.50
C LYS A 275 20.85 -31.14 -12.00
N HIS A 276 20.27 -32.00 -11.17
CA HIS A 276 20.95 -33.12 -10.53
C HIS A 276 20.65 -34.51 -11.13
N LEU A 277 19.72 -34.60 -12.08
CA LEU A 277 19.45 -35.83 -12.84
C LEU A 277 20.38 -36.00 -14.08
N LYS A 278 21.20 -34.99 -14.40
CA LYS A 278 22.23 -35.11 -15.43
C LYS A 278 23.47 -35.77 -14.80
N VAL A 279 23.42 -37.06 -14.56
CA VAL A 279 24.56 -37.92 -14.31
C VAL A 279 24.62 -38.93 -15.43
#